data_426d65ba496fb0ed06ffbb9ba77a7d3c
#
_entry.id   426d65ba496fb0ed06ffbb9ba77a7d3c
#
_cell.length_a   1.000
_cell.length_b   1.000
_cell.length_c   1.000
_cell.angle_alpha   90.00
_cell.angle_beta   90.00
_cell.angle_gamma   90.00
#
_symmetry.space_group_name_H-M   'P 1'
#
loop_
_entity.id
_entity.type
_entity.pdbx_description
1 polymer ?
#
loop_
_entity_poly.entity_id
_entity_poly.type
_entity_poly.pdbx_seq_one_letter_code
_entity_poly.pdbx_strand_id
1 'polypeptide(L)'
;MASPTNRAEFKEYCLRKLGKPVIEINVDDDQVEDRIDEAIKYYWDYHFDGSERLYYKYMIQDSDRRDAVKEITIANSGIGYSNSDTIVITKDPSCPTGAGATATLTTDSSGAIVSVTMTNNGTGYTLDPSVTITTSTGSGADLRGYKGGYIKIPENIIGVTGIFPIGDPSLSVNDIFNIRYQIALNDLYTLTSVQLTPYYMAMEHLALIQQLLVGQQPVRFNRHTDKMYIDTDWGKLPTGRFILIECYRVIDPNEYRDAWGDRWLSKYCTALIKKQWGNNMKKFSGMQLPGGITMNGQQIYEEAAEELAKLEDEMINSYSLPVLDMYG
;
A
#
# COMPACT_ATOMS: atom_id res chain seq x y z
N MET A 1 2.16 32.27 -10.49
CA MET A 1 3.02 31.61 -9.49
C MET A 1 3.21 30.18 -9.98
N ALA A 2 4.42 29.66 -9.89
CA ALA A 2 4.63 28.25 -10.19
C ALA A 2 3.90 27.40 -9.13
N SER A 3 3.26 26.31 -9.56
CA SER A 3 2.69 25.31 -8.67
C SER A 3 3.77 24.74 -7.78
N PRO A 4 3.50 24.42 -6.51
CA PRO A 4 4.48 23.76 -5.65
C PRO A 4 4.87 22.40 -6.26
N THR A 5 6.15 22.07 -6.19
CA THR A 5 6.73 20.85 -6.77
C THR A 5 7.29 19.89 -5.72
N ASN A 6 7.31 20.32 -4.48
CA ASN A 6 7.78 19.52 -3.36
C ASN A 6 7.04 19.89 -2.06
N ARG A 7 7.19 19.05 -1.04
CA ARG A 7 6.52 19.19 0.25
C ARG A 7 6.80 20.52 0.95
N ALA A 8 8.04 21.01 0.89
CA ALA A 8 8.42 22.26 1.53
C ALA A 8 7.77 23.48 0.84
N GLU A 9 7.75 23.49 -0.49
CA GLU A 9 7.06 24.55 -1.27
C GLU A 9 5.56 24.51 -1.05
N PHE A 10 4.96 23.31 -0.94
CA PHE A 10 3.54 23.12 -0.65
C PHE A 10 3.18 23.67 0.74
N LYS A 11 3.98 23.35 1.77
CA LYS A 11 3.87 23.90 3.11
C LYS A 11 3.86 25.43 3.10
N GLU A 12 4.87 26.03 2.48
CA GLU A 12 4.98 27.48 2.36
C GLU A 12 3.82 28.09 1.56
N TYR A 13 3.34 27.38 0.53
CA TYR A 13 2.18 27.82 -0.24
C TYR A 13 0.91 27.87 0.62
N CYS A 14 0.63 26.85 1.43
CA CYS A 14 -0.52 26.81 2.34
C CYS A 14 -0.43 27.88 3.41
N LEU A 15 0.76 28.11 4.00
CA LEU A 15 0.97 29.16 4.98
C LEU A 15 0.83 30.56 4.40
N ARG A 16 1.32 30.80 3.17
CA ARG A 16 1.11 32.10 2.47
C ARG A 16 -0.36 32.35 2.19
N LYS A 17 -1.12 31.33 1.90
CA LYS A 17 -2.57 31.44 1.68
C LYS A 17 -3.32 31.83 2.94
N LEU A 18 -2.80 31.48 4.12
CA LEU A 18 -3.29 31.91 5.43
C LEU A 18 -2.81 33.31 5.85
N GLY A 19 -1.85 33.91 5.10
CA GLY A 19 -1.40 35.27 5.33
C GLY A 19 0.08 35.43 5.74
N LYS A 20 0.86 34.37 5.85
CA LYS A 20 2.32 34.46 6.08
C LYS A 20 3.00 35.22 4.93
N PRO A 21 3.96 36.09 5.13
CA PRO A 21 4.61 36.50 6.38
C PRO A 21 3.93 37.73 7.06
N VAL A 22 2.83 38.24 6.51
CA VAL A 22 2.17 39.45 7.04
C VAL A 22 1.51 39.20 8.39
N ILE A 23 0.91 38.01 8.53
CA ILE A 23 0.29 37.53 9.76
C ILE A 23 1.13 36.40 10.32
N GLU A 24 1.43 36.43 11.59
CA GLU A 24 2.07 35.32 12.29
C GLU A 24 1.02 34.21 12.53
N ILE A 25 1.31 33.02 12.02
CA ILE A 25 0.43 31.85 12.17
C ILE A 25 1.00 31.01 13.30
N ASN A 26 0.29 30.98 14.43
CA ASN A 26 0.72 30.29 15.65
C ASN A 26 0.43 28.77 15.57
N VAL A 27 1.12 28.11 14.65
CA VAL A 27 1.11 26.67 14.46
C VAL A 27 2.56 26.19 14.36
N ASP A 28 2.89 25.18 15.12
CA ASP A 28 4.21 24.57 15.08
C ASP A 28 4.46 23.82 13.76
N ASP A 29 5.72 23.74 13.36
CA ASP A 29 6.10 23.07 12.11
C ASP A 29 5.67 21.61 12.06
N ASP A 30 5.79 20.88 13.16
CA ASP A 30 5.36 19.49 13.27
C ASP A 30 3.83 19.36 13.12
N GLN A 31 3.07 20.31 13.67
CA GLN A 31 1.61 20.35 13.51
C GLN A 31 1.21 20.59 12.05
N VAL A 32 1.96 21.42 11.33
CA VAL A 32 1.72 21.65 9.89
C VAL A 32 2.01 20.37 9.09
N GLU A 33 3.11 19.69 9.38
CA GLU A 33 3.47 18.43 8.73
C GLU A 33 2.41 17.34 8.96
N ASP A 34 1.89 17.23 10.19
CA ASP A 34 0.78 16.31 10.50
C ASP A 34 -0.49 16.61 9.68
N ARG A 35 -0.80 17.90 9.47
CA ARG A 35 -1.97 18.30 8.65
C ARG A 35 -1.75 18.02 7.17
N ILE A 36 -0.52 18.14 6.67
CA ILE A 36 -0.17 17.76 5.31
C ILE A 36 -0.36 16.25 5.12
N ASP A 37 0.12 15.44 6.06
CA ASP A 37 -0.02 13.99 6.01
C ASP A 37 -1.49 13.55 6.07
N GLU A 38 -2.30 14.21 6.89
CA GLU A 38 -3.75 13.97 6.96
C GLU A 38 -4.43 14.32 5.63
N ALA A 39 -4.06 15.45 5.02
CA ALA A 39 -4.61 15.88 3.74
C ALA A 39 -4.25 14.90 2.61
N ILE A 40 -3.01 14.41 2.56
CA ILE A 40 -2.55 13.44 1.58
C ILE A 40 -3.29 12.11 1.73
N LYS A 41 -3.44 11.61 2.96
CA LYS A 41 -4.18 10.36 3.22
C LYS A 41 -5.63 10.47 2.77
N TYR A 42 -6.29 11.59 3.05
CA TYR A 42 -7.66 11.81 2.60
C TYR A 42 -7.75 11.89 1.07
N TYR A 43 -6.78 12.55 0.43
CA TYR A 43 -6.66 12.63 -1.03
C TYR A 43 -6.51 11.23 -1.66
N TRP A 44 -5.68 10.37 -1.10
CA TRP A 44 -5.51 8.99 -1.58
C TRP A 44 -6.77 8.13 -1.43
N ASP A 45 -7.54 8.36 -0.38
CA ASP A 45 -8.71 7.53 -0.08
C ASP A 45 -9.94 7.91 -0.91
N TYR A 46 -10.07 9.18 -1.33
CA TYR A 46 -11.31 9.69 -1.93
C TYR A 46 -11.16 10.36 -3.30
N HIS A 47 -9.99 10.89 -3.65
CA HIS A 47 -9.81 11.59 -4.92
C HIS A 47 -9.53 10.60 -6.05
N PHE A 48 -10.19 10.74 -7.21
CA PHE A 48 -10.00 9.85 -8.36
C PHE A 48 -8.55 9.82 -8.87
N ASP A 49 -7.81 10.95 -8.80
CA ASP A 49 -6.38 11.02 -9.13
C ASP A 49 -5.46 10.66 -7.95
N GLY A 50 -5.99 10.27 -6.80
CA GLY A 50 -5.21 9.86 -5.63
C GLY A 50 -4.65 8.45 -5.73
N SER A 51 -5.24 7.63 -6.60
CA SER A 51 -4.82 6.26 -6.85
C SER A 51 -4.91 5.91 -8.33
N GLU A 52 -4.09 4.96 -8.77
CA GLU A 52 -4.11 4.45 -10.13
C GLU A 52 -4.26 2.93 -10.14
N ARG A 53 -4.93 2.41 -11.16
CA ARG A 53 -5.01 0.97 -11.44
C ARG A 53 -3.74 0.52 -12.12
N LEU A 54 -3.05 -0.46 -11.52
CA LEU A 54 -1.76 -0.96 -11.97
C LEU A 54 -1.77 -2.49 -12.03
N TYR A 55 -1.00 -3.05 -12.96
CA TYR A 55 -0.68 -4.46 -12.99
C TYR A 55 0.70 -4.68 -12.40
N TYR A 56 0.73 -5.11 -11.14
CA TYR A 56 1.97 -5.42 -10.45
C TYR A 56 2.47 -6.81 -10.82
N LYS A 57 3.68 -6.86 -11.41
CA LYS A 57 4.34 -8.12 -11.81
C LYS A 57 5.14 -8.67 -10.64
N TYR A 58 4.75 -9.82 -10.14
CA TYR A 58 5.44 -10.49 -9.05
C TYR A 58 6.03 -11.82 -9.51
N MET A 59 7.28 -12.11 -9.14
CA MET A 59 7.92 -13.41 -9.39
C MET A 59 7.79 -14.27 -8.13
N ILE A 60 7.16 -15.44 -8.28
CA ILE A 60 6.98 -16.39 -7.19
C ILE A 60 8.35 -16.90 -6.72
N GLN A 61 8.62 -16.76 -5.44
CA GLN A 61 9.84 -17.20 -4.78
C GLN A 61 9.60 -18.49 -3.98
N ASP A 62 10.68 -19.22 -3.68
CA ASP A 62 10.61 -20.40 -2.81
C ASP A 62 10.11 -20.05 -1.40
N SER A 63 10.40 -18.83 -0.94
CA SER A 63 9.92 -18.28 0.33
C SER A 63 8.40 -18.10 0.40
N ASP A 64 7.71 -18.01 -0.73
CA ASP A 64 6.25 -17.82 -0.78
C ASP A 64 5.49 -19.14 -0.52
N ARG A 65 6.16 -20.25 -0.64
CA ARG A 65 5.56 -21.57 -0.43
C ARG A 65 5.01 -21.70 0.99
N ARG A 66 3.85 -22.32 1.10
CA ARG A 66 3.16 -22.48 2.39
C ARG A 66 3.92 -23.33 3.41
N ASP A 67 4.83 -24.17 2.95
CA ASP A 67 5.65 -25.08 3.75
C ASP A 67 7.08 -24.57 4.00
N ALA A 68 7.42 -23.37 3.57
CA ALA A 68 8.71 -22.71 3.78
C ALA A 68 8.63 -21.62 4.87
N VAL A 69 9.77 -21.27 5.47
CA VAL A 69 9.89 -20.09 6.33
C VAL A 69 10.12 -18.86 5.46
N LYS A 70 9.25 -17.88 5.53
CA LYS A 70 9.32 -16.72 4.66
C LYS A 70 10.21 -15.61 5.22
N GLU A 71 9.94 -15.22 6.43
CA GLU A 71 10.65 -14.12 7.07
C GLU A 71 10.78 -14.34 8.57
N ILE A 72 11.77 -13.67 9.16
CA ILE A 72 11.95 -13.57 10.60
C ILE A 72 11.87 -12.09 10.95
N THR A 73 10.94 -11.71 11.81
CA THR A 73 10.79 -10.34 12.30
C THR A 73 11.46 -10.18 13.66
N ILE A 74 11.97 -8.98 13.91
CA ILE A 74 12.61 -8.61 15.16
C ILE A 74 11.55 -7.90 16.00
N ALA A 75 11.10 -8.56 17.07
CA ALA A 75 10.21 -7.96 18.06
C ALA A 75 11.01 -7.16 19.11
N ASN A 76 12.20 -7.64 19.45
CA ASN A 76 13.17 -6.92 20.28
C ASN A 76 14.58 -7.19 19.74
N SER A 77 15.34 -6.11 19.53
CA SER A 77 16.70 -6.17 18.96
C SER A 77 17.75 -6.76 19.92
N GLY A 78 17.49 -6.72 21.23
CA GLY A 78 18.48 -7.10 22.23
C GLY A 78 19.76 -6.27 22.19
N ILE A 79 20.78 -6.71 22.90
CA ILE A 79 22.12 -6.07 22.96
C ILE A 79 23.22 -7.14 23.07
N GLY A 80 24.43 -6.78 22.62
CA GLY A 80 25.63 -7.63 22.80
C GLY A 80 25.72 -8.81 21.84
N TYR A 81 24.93 -8.82 20.76
CA TYR A 81 25.03 -9.82 19.69
C TYR A 81 26.14 -9.48 18.71
N SER A 82 26.59 -10.49 17.99
CA SER A 82 27.62 -10.39 16.95
C SER A 82 27.11 -11.00 15.64
N ASN A 83 27.62 -10.50 14.52
CA ASN A 83 27.34 -11.07 13.18
C ASN A 83 27.77 -12.55 13.05
N SER A 84 28.62 -13.05 13.96
CA SER A 84 29.04 -14.45 14.02
C SER A 84 28.07 -15.35 14.81
N ASP A 85 27.09 -14.78 15.52
CA ASP A 85 26.13 -15.55 16.28
C ASP A 85 25.20 -16.33 15.32
N THR A 86 24.78 -17.50 15.74
CA THR A 86 24.01 -18.42 14.90
C THR A 86 22.52 -18.36 15.25
N ILE A 87 21.69 -18.16 14.25
CA ILE A 87 20.25 -18.29 14.38
C ILE A 87 19.87 -19.76 14.25
N VAL A 88 19.14 -20.27 15.25
CA VAL A 88 18.59 -21.62 15.28
C VAL A 88 17.08 -21.52 15.04
N ILE A 89 16.63 -22.05 13.91
CA ILE A 89 15.23 -22.12 13.55
C ILE A 89 14.72 -23.52 13.88
N THR A 90 13.86 -23.60 14.88
CA THR A 90 13.32 -24.86 15.36
C THR A 90 11.85 -24.97 14.97
N LYS A 91 11.47 -26.12 14.39
CA LYS A 91 10.07 -26.39 14.08
C LYS A 91 9.23 -26.45 15.37
N ASP A 92 7.96 -26.05 15.26
CA ASP A 92 7.01 -26.28 16.34
C ASP A 92 6.92 -27.79 16.67
N PRO A 93 6.85 -28.19 17.96
CA PRO A 93 6.72 -29.59 18.35
C PRO A 93 5.56 -30.33 17.70
N SER A 94 4.48 -29.60 17.36
CA SER A 94 3.31 -30.14 16.66
C SER A 94 3.53 -30.31 15.15
N CYS A 95 4.67 -29.84 14.63
CA CYS A 95 5.03 -29.93 13.22
C CYS A 95 5.97 -31.14 12.97
N PRO A 96 5.53 -32.18 12.26
CA PRO A 96 6.33 -33.41 12.14
C PRO A 96 7.55 -33.24 11.20
N THR A 97 7.49 -32.36 10.20
CA THR A 97 8.37 -32.41 9.02
C THR A 97 9.25 -31.19 8.77
N GLY A 98 9.06 -30.06 9.46
CA GLY A 98 9.81 -28.82 9.18
C GLY A 98 11.33 -28.97 9.37
N ALA A 99 12.13 -28.64 8.34
CA ALA A 99 13.59 -28.71 8.38
C ALA A 99 14.27 -27.80 7.34
N GLY A 100 15.56 -27.53 7.56
CA GLY A 100 16.47 -26.93 6.57
C GLY A 100 16.42 -25.41 6.47
N ALA A 101 15.62 -24.71 7.27
CA ALA A 101 15.64 -23.25 7.28
C ALA A 101 16.91 -22.73 7.98
N THR A 102 17.57 -21.75 7.37
CA THR A 102 18.75 -21.07 7.91
C THR A 102 18.69 -19.58 7.64
N ALA A 103 19.22 -18.79 8.58
CA ALA A 103 19.26 -17.35 8.46
C ALA A 103 20.55 -16.77 9.05
N THR A 104 20.92 -15.58 8.61
CA THR A 104 22.04 -14.80 9.14
C THR A 104 21.52 -13.51 9.76
N LEU A 105 22.17 -13.02 10.80
CA LEU A 105 21.85 -11.75 11.44
C LEU A 105 22.91 -10.70 11.12
N THR A 106 22.51 -9.44 11.14
CA THR A 106 23.42 -8.28 11.12
C THR A 106 23.16 -7.42 12.35
N THR A 107 24.23 -6.98 12.98
CA THR A 107 24.18 -6.17 14.20
C THR A 107 24.79 -4.80 13.96
N ASP A 108 24.39 -3.83 14.77
CA ASP A 108 25.01 -2.52 14.84
C ASP A 108 26.26 -2.51 15.74
N SER A 109 26.86 -1.33 15.93
CA SER A 109 28.04 -1.14 16.78
C SER A 109 27.79 -1.41 18.28
N SER A 110 26.54 -1.42 18.73
CA SER A 110 26.11 -1.73 20.10
C SER A 110 25.79 -3.22 20.31
N GLY A 111 25.83 -4.00 19.25
CA GLY A 111 25.42 -5.40 19.24
C GLY A 111 23.91 -5.58 19.24
N ALA A 112 23.13 -4.58 18.87
CA ALA A 112 21.69 -4.73 18.64
C ALA A 112 21.44 -5.31 17.23
N ILE A 113 20.47 -6.21 17.10
CA ILE A 113 20.15 -6.85 15.83
C ILE A 113 19.38 -5.86 14.96
N VAL A 114 19.96 -5.53 13.80
CA VAL A 114 19.38 -4.59 12.81
C VAL A 114 18.52 -5.32 11.80
N SER A 115 19.02 -6.45 11.28
CA SER A 115 18.26 -7.24 10.31
C SER A 115 18.58 -8.73 10.39
N VAL A 116 17.63 -9.53 9.94
CA VAL A 116 17.77 -10.98 9.77
C VAL A 116 17.46 -11.32 8.34
N THR A 117 18.40 -11.99 7.66
CA THR A 117 18.26 -12.40 6.28
C THR A 117 18.18 -13.91 6.16
N MET A 118 17.12 -14.42 5.53
CA MET A 118 16.99 -15.85 5.25
C MET A 118 18.00 -16.27 4.18
N THR A 119 18.80 -17.29 4.47
CA THR A 119 19.73 -17.93 3.52
C THR A 119 19.14 -19.17 2.88
N ASN A 120 18.31 -19.89 3.61
CA ASN A 120 17.52 -21.00 3.09
C ASN A 120 16.15 -21.00 3.80
N ASN A 121 15.10 -21.13 3.00
CA ASN A 121 13.73 -21.07 3.52
C ASN A 121 13.25 -22.41 4.13
N GLY A 122 13.98 -23.51 3.88
CA GLY A 122 13.59 -24.85 4.34
C GLY A 122 12.29 -25.34 3.69
N THR A 123 11.81 -26.47 4.15
CA THR A 123 10.55 -27.07 3.68
C THR A 123 9.84 -27.82 4.80
N GLY A 124 8.55 -28.11 4.61
CA GLY A 124 7.77 -28.94 5.53
C GLY A 124 7.28 -28.25 6.81
N TYR A 125 7.35 -26.94 6.90
CA TYR A 125 6.83 -26.18 8.04
C TYR A 125 5.32 -26.00 7.92
N THR A 126 4.56 -26.66 8.78
CA THR A 126 3.09 -26.53 8.82
C THR A 126 2.61 -25.40 9.76
N LEU A 127 3.45 -25.05 10.74
CA LEU A 127 3.23 -23.96 11.71
C LEU A 127 4.43 -23.01 11.69
N ASP A 128 4.25 -21.83 12.27
CA ASP A 128 5.33 -20.85 12.42
C ASP A 128 6.45 -21.42 13.30
N PRO A 129 7.72 -21.35 12.87
CA PRO A 129 8.83 -21.89 13.64
C PRO A 129 9.21 -20.98 14.82
N SER A 130 9.74 -21.57 15.89
CA SER A 130 10.42 -20.83 16.93
C SER A 130 11.83 -20.46 16.48
N VAL A 131 12.27 -19.25 16.80
CA VAL A 131 13.60 -18.75 16.44
C VAL A 131 14.36 -18.42 17.70
N THR A 132 15.56 -18.98 17.84
CA THR A 132 16.47 -18.70 18.95
C THR A 132 17.85 -18.34 18.43
N ILE A 133 18.63 -17.62 19.20
CA ILE A 133 20.00 -17.25 18.83
C ILE A 133 20.96 -17.95 19.77
N THR A 134 21.95 -18.64 19.20
CA THR A 134 23.08 -19.17 19.97
C THR A 134 24.15 -18.10 20.01
N THR A 135 24.35 -17.56 21.19
CA THR A 135 25.30 -16.46 21.44
C THR A 135 26.08 -16.73 22.73
N SER A 136 27.24 -16.10 22.84
CA SER A 136 28.04 -16.13 24.08
C SER A 136 27.83 -14.89 24.96
N THR A 137 27.38 -13.78 24.39
CA THR A 137 27.35 -12.46 25.04
C THR A 137 26.03 -11.71 24.87
N GLY A 138 25.23 -12.06 23.84
CA GLY A 138 23.98 -11.36 23.53
C GLY A 138 22.84 -11.75 24.47
N SER A 139 21.95 -10.79 24.73
CA SER A 139 20.76 -11.02 25.56
C SER A 139 19.59 -10.14 25.14
N GLY A 140 18.36 -10.60 25.44
CA GLY A 140 17.14 -9.80 25.32
C GLY A 140 16.53 -9.72 23.91
N ALA A 141 17.07 -10.38 22.89
CA ALA A 141 16.44 -10.43 21.57
C ALA A 141 15.20 -11.33 21.58
N ASP A 142 14.13 -10.86 20.90
CA ASP A 142 12.93 -11.65 20.59
C ASP A 142 12.75 -11.66 19.06
N LEU A 143 12.92 -12.84 18.46
CA LEU A 143 12.77 -13.08 17.04
C LEU A 143 11.58 -13.98 16.79
N ARG A 144 10.76 -13.61 15.78
CA ARG A 144 9.58 -14.39 15.41
C ARG A 144 9.66 -14.82 13.97
N GLY A 145 9.63 -16.14 13.75
CA GLY A 145 9.60 -16.74 12.42
C GLY A 145 8.17 -16.83 11.89
N TYR A 146 8.00 -16.51 10.62
CA TYR A 146 6.72 -16.64 9.92
C TYR A 146 6.88 -17.58 8.73
N LYS A 147 5.96 -18.52 8.61
CA LYS A 147 5.89 -19.40 7.44
C LYS A 147 5.32 -18.65 6.23
N GLY A 148 5.61 -19.16 5.04
CA GLY A 148 5.05 -18.68 3.80
C GLY A 148 3.55 -18.97 3.63
N GLY A 149 3.08 -18.86 2.41
CA GLY A 149 1.67 -18.96 2.05
C GLY A 149 1.02 -17.60 1.84
N TYR A 150 1.82 -16.54 1.76
CA TYR A 150 1.40 -15.19 1.40
C TYR A 150 2.46 -14.51 0.55
N ILE A 151 2.03 -13.53 -0.21
CA ILE A 151 2.90 -12.63 -0.98
C ILE A 151 2.93 -11.30 -0.25
N LYS A 152 4.12 -10.76 -0.03
CA LYS A 152 4.29 -9.41 0.52
C LYS A 152 4.12 -8.41 -0.63
N ILE A 153 3.16 -7.54 -0.48
CA ILE A 153 2.83 -6.49 -1.43
C ILE A 153 3.49 -5.18 -0.96
N PRO A 154 3.98 -4.32 -1.87
CA PRO A 154 4.51 -3.00 -1.50
C PRO A 154 3.47 -2.13 -0.77
N GLU A 155 3.92 -1.33 0.19
CA GLU A 155 3.08 -0.45 1.04
C GLU A 155 2.26 0.58 0.24
N ASN A 156 2.71 0.93 -0.97
CA ASN A 156 2.01 1.87 -1.84
C ASN A 156 0.78 1.27 -2.53
N ILE A 157 0.48 -0.02 -2.32
CA ILE A 157 -0.70 -0.69 -2.87
C ILE A 157 -1.81 -0.70 -1.82
N ILE A 158 -2.94 -0.06 -2.13
CA ILE A 158 -4.09 0.06 -1.22
C ILE A 158 -5.10 -1.06 -1.37
N GLY A 159 -5.16 -1.68 -2.54
CA GLY A 159 -6.13 -2.75 -2.80
C GLY A 159 -5.69 -3.66 -3.92
N VAL A 160 -6.08 -4.92 -3.83
CA VAL A 160 -5.88 -5.95 -4.87
C VAL A 160 -7.25 -6.41 -5.35
N THR A 161 -7.49 -6.34 -6.66
CA THR A 161 -8.76 -6.71 -7.28
C THR A 161 -8.74 -8.11 -7.88
N GLY A 162 -7.60 -8.55 -8.41
CA GLY A 162 -7.51 -9.85 -9.04
C GLY A 162 -6.09 -10.31 -9.29
N ILE A 163 -5.97 -11.57 -9.69
CA ILE A 163 -4.69 -12.17 -10.08
C ILE A 163 -4.88 -12.82 -11.45
N PHE A 164 -3.92 -12.57 -12.32
CA PHE A 164 -3.82 -13.23 -13.61
C PHE A 164 -2.60 -14.15 -13.61
N PRO A 165 -2.79 -15.47 -13.65
CA PRO A 165 -1.67 -16.39 -13.84
C PRO A 165 -1.06 -16.17 -15.23
N ILE A 166 0.20 -15.79 -15.29
CA ILE A 166 0.94 -15.78 -16.53
C ILE A 166 1.36 -17.22 -16.81
N GLY A 167 0.80 -17.76 -17.86
CA GLY A 167 0.77 -19.17 -18.21
C GLY A 167 2.06 -19.97 -18.14
N ASP A 168 1.89 -21.25 -18.25
CA ASP A 168 2.94 -22.27 -18.32
C ASP A 168 3.91 -21.96 -19.46
N PRO A 169 5.26 -21.92 -19.24
CA PRO A 169 6.20 -21.79 -20.34
C PRO A 169 6.19 -23.01 -21.32
N SER A 170 5.51 -24.08 -20.94
CA SER A 170 5.22 -25.17 -21.85
C SER A 170 4.02 -24.91 -22.78
N LEU A 171 3.13 -24.01 -22.38
CA LEU A 171 2.11 -23.42 -23.22
C LEU A 171 2.71 -22.06 -23.67
N SER A 172 3.17 -22.04 -24.93
CA SER A 172 3.77 -20.87 -25.56
C SER A 172 3.06 -19.58 -25.13
N VAL A 173 3.82 -18.54 -24.75
CA VAL A 173 3.32 -17.19 -24.38
C VAL A 173 2.35 -16.64 -25.44
N ASN A 174 2.36 -17.24 -26.61
CA ASN A 174 1.43 -17.00 -27.70
C ASN A 174 0.00 -17.53 -27.42
N ASP A 175 -0.23 -18.54 -26.56
CA ASP A 175 -1.52 -19.22 -26.55
C ASP A 175 -2.62 -18.51 -25.73
N ILE A 176 -2.29 -17.81 -24.66
CA ILE A 176 -3.31 -17.08 -23.87
C ILE A 176 -3.66 -15.74 -24.51
N PHE A 177 -2.68 -15.05 -25.03
CA PHE A 177 -2.92 -13.89 -25.89
C PHE A 177 -3.45 -14.33 -27.27
N ASN A 178 -3.08 -15.50 -27.78
CA ASN A 178 -3.45 -15.96 -29.09
C ASN A 178 -4.92 -16.36 -29.20
N ILE A 179 -5.50 -17.03 -28.21
CA ILE A 179 -6.92 -17.43 -28.32
C ILE A 179 -7.85 -16.21 -28.22
N ARG A 180 -7.64 -15.34 -27.24
CA ARG A 180 -8.42 -14.11 -27.15
C ARG A 180 -8.09 -13.11 -28.27
N TYR A 181 -6.82 -12.97 -28.60
CA TYR A 181 -6.37 -12.08 -29.68
C TYR A 181 -6.73 -12.62 -31.06
N GLN A 182 -6.65 -13.93 -31.29
CA GLN A 182 -7.12 -14.56 -32.53
C GLN A 182 -8.64 -14.56 -32.66
N ILE A 183 -9.37 -14.75 -31.56
CA ILE A 183 -10.84 -14.58 -31.56
C ILE A 183 -11.18 -13.12 -31.85
N ALA A 184 -10.52 -12.15 -31.20
CA ALA A 184 -10.73 -10.73 -31.44
C ALA A 184 -10.29 -10.29 -32.85
N LEU A 185 -9.18 -10.82 -33.38
CA LEU A 185 -8.74 -10.58 -34.77
C LEU A 185 -9.67 -11.26 -35.78
N ASN A 186 -10.13 -12.46 -35.52
CA ASN A 186 -11.08 -13.15 -36.40
C ASN A 186 -12.43 -12.42 -36.44
N ASP A 187 -12.86 -11.88 -35.29
CA ASP A 187 -14.05 -11.04 -35.21
C ASP A 187 -13.86 -9.69 -35.92
N LEU A 188 -12.68 -9.06 -35.84
CA LEU A 188 -12.35 -7.86 -36.59
C LEU A 188 -12.35 -8.07 -38.11
N TYR A 189 -11.90 -9.23 -38.58
CA TYR A 189 -11.92 -9.59 -40.02
C TYR A 189 -13.33 -9.93 -40.50
N THR A 190 -14.21 -10.43 -39.65
CA THR A 190 -15.61 -10.76 -39.97
C THR A 190 -16.58 -9.59 -39.74
N LEU A 191 -16.12 -8.45 -39.27
CA LEU A 191 -16.95 -7.25 -38.96
C LEU A 191 -17.66 -6.61 -40.16
N THR A 192 -17.41 -7.11 -41.40
CA THR A 192 -18.12 -6.66 -42.59
C THR A 192 -19.53 -7.23 -42.78
N SER A 193 -19.97 -8.18 -41.93
CA SER A 193 -21.30 -8.82 -42.07
C SER A 193 -21.96 -9.20 -40.75
N VAL A 194 -21.74 -8.49 -39.64
CA VAL A 194 -21.97 -9.03 -38.31
C VAL A 194 -23.30 -8.69 -37.70
N GLN A 195 -24.02 -9.73 -37.34
CA GLN A 195 -25.00 -9.70 -36.29
C GLN A 195 -24.26 -9.65 -34.94
N LEU A 196 -24.37 -8.56 -34.19
CA LEU A 196 -23.78 -8.37 -32.85
C LEU A 196 -24.24 -9.46 -31.84
N THR A 197 -25.40 -10.02 -32.05
CA THR A 197 -26.06 -11.01 -31.17
C THR A 197 -25.24 -12.29 -30.97
N PRO A 198 -24.72 -12.97 -32.03
CA PRO A 198 -23.88 -14.18 -31.83
C PRO A 198 -22.55 -13.87 -31.16
N TYR A 199 -21.99 -12.67 -31.36
CA TYR A 199 -20.76 -12.23 -30.67
C TYR A 199 -21.00 -12.11 -29.17
N TYR A 200 -22.06 -11.44 -28.75
CA TYR A 200 -22.44 -11.32 -27.33
C TYR A 200 -22.70 -12.69 -26.71
N MET A 201 -23.42 -13.58 -27.39
CA MET A 201 -23.67 -14.94 -26.92
C MET A 201 -22.37 -15.75 -26.75
N ALA A 202 -21.41 -15.61 -27.67
CA ALA A 202 -20.12 -16.28 -27.58
C ALA A 202 -19.28 -15.75 -26.42
N MET A 203 -19.28 -14.42 -26.19
CA MET A 203 -18.57 -13.78 -25.08
C MET A 203 -19.17 -14.16 -23.71
N GLU A 204 -20.49 -14.18 -23.58
CA GLU A 204 -21.16 -14.64 -22.36
C GLU A 204 -20.92 -16.13 -22.10
N HIS A 205 -20.92 -16.95 -23.14
CA HIS A 205 -20.63 -18.38 -23.02
C HIS A 205 -19.18 -18.63 -22.60
N LEU A 206 -18.21 -17.87 -23.13
CA LEU A 206 -16.82 -17.91 -22.69
C LEU A 206 -16.65 -17.43 -21.26
N ALA A 207 -17.34 -16.37 -20.85
CA ALA A 207 -17.34 -15.89 -19.47
C ALA A 207 -17.93 -16.95 -18.51
N LEU A 208 -19.01 -17.60 -18.90
CA LEU A 208 -19.62 -18.70 -18.14
C LEU A 208 -18.68 -19.91 -18.02
N ILE A 209 -18.02 -20.29 -19.09
CA ILE A 209 -17.02 -21.37 -19.10
C ILE A 209 -15.82 -21.01 -18.21
N GLN A 210 -15.33 -19.77 -18.27
CA GLN A 210 -14.29 -19.30 -17.38
C GLN A 210 -14.72 -19.33 -15.91
N GLN A 211 -15.93 -18.93 -15.61
CA GLN A 211 -16.45 -18.93 -14.24
C GLN A 211 -16.66 -20.37 -13.70
N LEU A 212 -17.09 -21.31 -14.54
CA LEU A 212 -17.36 -22.70 -14.15
C LEU A 212 -16.09 -23.59 -14.11
N LEU A 213 -15.16 -23.39 -15.03
CA LEU A 213 -14.00 -24.28 -15.19
C LEU A 213 -12.72 -23.71 -14.54
N VAL A 214 -12.50 -22.41 -14.60
CA VAL A 214 -11.26 -21.80 -14.08
C VAL A 214 -11.48 -21.24 -12.68
N GLY A 215 -12.68 -20.74 -12.39
CA GLY A 215 -13.01 -20.03 -11.15
C GLY A 215 -12.13 -18.77 -10.98
N GLN A 216 -12.65 -17.77 -10.30
CA GLN A 216 -11.78 -16.70 -9.83
C GLN A 216 -11.00 -17.21 -8.62
N GLN A 217 -9.68 -17.16 -8.67
CA GLN A 217 -8.87 -17.48 -7.50
C GLN A 217 -9.18 -16.45 -6.40
N PRO A 218 -9.72 -16.87 -5.25
CA PRO A 218 -10.04 -15.93 -4.18
C PRO A 218 -8.76 -15.33 -3.61
N VAL A 219 -8.71 -14.01 -3.60
CA VAL A 219 -7.60 -13.24 -3.08
C VAL A 219 -8.03 -12.53 -1.82
N ARG A 220 -7.21 -12.65 -0.78
CA ARG A 220 -7.41 -11.93 0.46
C ARG A 220 -6.20 -11.02 0.69
N PHE A 221 -6.43 -9.73 0.70
CA PHE A 221 -5.40 -8.73 0.95
C PHE A 221 -5.76 -7.86 2.15
N ASN A 222 -4.76 -7.50 2.96
CA ASN A 222 -4.93 -6.56 4.05
C ASN A 222 -3.82 -5.52 3.99
N ARG A 223 -4.19 -4.26 3.78
CA ARG A 223 -3.30 -3.09 3.67
C ARG A 223 -2.43 -2.88 4.92
N HIS A 224 -2.94 -3.20 6.12
CA HIS A 224 -2.18 -2.99 7.35
C HIS A 224 -1.09 -4.03 7.62
N THR A 225 -1.16 -5.16 6.95
CA THR A 225 -0.16 -6.24 7.08
C THR A 225 0.66 -6.42 5.82
N ASP A 226 0.30 -5.75 4.71
CA ASP A 226 0.90 -5.87 3.38
C ASP A 226 0.96 -7.31 2.86
N LYS A 227 0.07 -8.16 3.39
CA LYS A 227 0.03 -9.58 3.06
C LYS A 227 -1.15 -9.91 2.16
N MET A 228 -0.84 -10.54 1.04
CA MET A 228 -1.82 -11.08 0.12
C MET A 228 -1.79 -12.60 0.20
N TYR A 229 -2.95 -13.19 0.47
CA TYR A 229 -3.16 -14.63 0.50
C TYR A 229 -3.90 -15.07 -0.76
N ILE A 230 -3.40 -16.13 -1.36
CA ILE A 230 -4.03 -16.78 -2.52
C ILE A 230 -4.46 -18.16 -2.06
N ASP A 231 -5.75 -18.47 -2.19
CA ASP A 231 -6.27 -19.80 -1.85
C ASP A 231 -6.03 -20.76 -3.02
N THR A 232 -4.79 -21.18 -3.16
CA THR A 232 -4.33 -22.14 -4.17
C THR A 232 -3.41 -23.20 -3.57
N ASP A 233 -3.19 -24.28 -4.29
CA ASP A 233 -2.21 -25.28 -3.89
C ASP A 233 -0.78 -24.79 -4.21
N TRP A 234 -0.12 -24.21 -3.21
CA TRP A 234 1.24 -23.69 -3.31
C TRP A 234 2.27 -24.74 -3.72
N GLY A 235 1.99 -26.04 -3.49
CA GLY A 235 2.86 -27.14 -3.92
C GLY A 235 2.90 -27.31 -5.44
N LYS A 236 1.88 -26.85 -6.14
CA LYS A 236 1.78 -26.89 -7.60
C LYS A 236 2.22 -25.61 -8.28
N LEU A 237 2.44 -24.52 -7.52
CA LEU A 237 2.93 -23.26 -8.06
C LEU A 237 4.45 -23.36 -8.27
N PRO A 238 4.91 -23.36 -9.53
CA PRO A 238 6.33 -23.42 -9.81
C PRO A 238 7.01 -22.09 -9.47
N THR A 239 8.07 -22.15 -8.70
CA THR A 239 8.94 -21.01 -8.40
C THR A 239 9.61 -20.46 -9.65
N GLY A 240 9.92 -19.17 -9.65
CA GLY A 240 10.48 -18.48 -10.81
C GLY A 240 9.46 -18.04 -11.86
N ARG A 241 8.18 -18.35 -11.70
CA ARG A 241 7.12 -17.84 -12.58
C ARG A 241 6.60 -16.51 -12.11
N PHE A 242 6.05 -15.77 -13.06
CA PHE A 242 5.43 -14.48 -12.78
C PHE A 242 3.91 -14.62 -12.65
N ILE A 243 3.35 -13.87 -11.72
CA ILE A 243 1.94 -13.59 -11.65
C ILE A 243 1.73 -12.08 -11.86
N LEU A 244 0.64 -11.72 -12.49
CA LEU A 244 0.18 -10.35 -12.60
C LEU A 244 -0.91 -10.13 -11.55
N ILE A 245 -0.68 -9.16 -10.69
CA ILE A 245 -1.59 -8.77 -9.65
C ILE A 245 -2.22 -7.45 -10.08
N GLU A 246 -3.53 -7.46 -10.28
CA GLU A 246 -4.28 -6.25 -10.54
C GLU A 246 -4.55 -5.53 -9.22
N CYS A 247 -4.08 -4.30 -9.12
CA CYS A 247 -4.10 -3.57 -7.85
C CYS A 247 -4.29 -2.07 -8.08
N TYR A 248 -4.67 -1.38 -7.01
CA TYR A 248 -4.68 0.06 -6.93
C TYR A 248 -3.47 0.54 -6.13
N ARG A 249 -2.69 1.44 -6.73
CA ARG A 249 -1.53 2.07 -6.12
C ARG A 249 -1.83 3.52 -5.78
N VAL A 250 -1.40 3.99 -4.62
CA VAL A 250 -1.43 5.42 -4.29
C VAL A 250 -0.41 6.18 -5.12
N ILE A 251 -0.77 7.39 -5.50
CA ILE A 251 0.14 8.32 -6.17
C ILE A 251 0.89 9.08 -5.09
N ASP A 252 2.18 8.72 -4.88
CA ASP A 252 3.04 9.43 -3.93
C ASP A 252 3.46 10.79 -4.55
N PRO A 253 3.11 11.93 -3.91
CA PRO A 253 3.53 13.24 -4.38
C PRO A 253 5.06 13.44 -4.43
N ASN A 254 5.84 12.62 -3.71
CA ASN A 254 7.29 12.68 -3.78
C ASN A 254 7.83 12.07 -5.09
N GLU A 255 7.17 11.07 -5.64
CA GLU A 255 7.47 10.51 -6.96
C GLU A 255 6.84 11.34 -8.08
N TYR A 256 5.58 11.73 -7.91
CA TYR A 256 4.75 12.45 -8.89
C TYR A 256 4.54 13.89 -8.43
N ARG A 257 5.49 14.76 -8.74
CA ARG A 257 5.55 16.16 -8.25
C ARG A 257 4.32 17.00 -8.60
N ASP A 258 3.64 16.67 -9.68
CA ASP A 258 2.44 17.41 -10.13
C ASP A 258 1.28 17.27 -9.15
N ALA A 259 1.24 16.20 -8.34
CA ALA A 259 0.25 16.02 -7.30
C ALA A 259 0.27 17.12 -6.23
N TRP A 260 1.45 17.74 -5.96
CA TRP A 260 1.54 18.90 -5.07
C TRP A 260 0.83 20.15 -5.63
N GLY A 261 0.64 20.21 -6.95
CA GLY A 261 -0.06 21.28 -7.64
C GLY A 261 -1.58 21.15 -7.59
N ASP A 262 -2.12 20.07 -7.03
CA ASP A 262 -3.55 19.83 -7.01
C ASP A 262 -4.32 20.92 -6.25
N ARG A 263 -5.42 21.37 -6.88
CA ARG A 263 -6.21 22.48 -6.36
C ARG A 263 -7.02 22.12 -5.13
N TRP A 264 -7.59 20.94 -5.12
CA TRP A 264 -8.39 20.48 -3.99
C TRP A 264 -7.51 20.19 -2.80
N LEU A 265 -6.40 19.45 -2.99
CA LEU A 265 -5.42 19.14 -1.94
C LEU A 265 -4.90 20.41 -1.26
N SER A 266 -4.57 21.45 -2.05
CA SER A 266 -4.07 22.72 -1.50
C SER A 266 -5.13 23.50 -0.71
N LYS A 267 -6.40 23.43 -1.09
CA LYS A 267 -7.51 24.03 -0.33
C LYS A 267 -7.72 23.27 0.99
N TYR A 268 -7.81 21.95 0.91
CA TYR A 268 -8.09 21.09 2.05
C TYR A 268 -6.99 21.18 3.12
N CYS A 269 -5.73 21.06 2.71
CA CYS A 269 -4.60 21.24 3.61
C CYS A 269 -4.59 22.63 4.26
N THR A 270 -4.87 23.70 3.51
CA THR A 270 -4.96 25.05 4.05
C THR A 270 -6.07 25.16 5.11
N ALA A 271 -7.22 24.56 4.88
CA ALA A 271 -8.34 24.56 5.82
C ALA A 271 -8.01 23.74 7.09
N LEU A 272 -7.28 22.60 6.96
CA LEU A 272 -6.80 21.83 8.11
C LEU A 272 -5.81 22.63 8.97
N ILE A 273 -4.86 23.34 8.35
CA ILE A 273 -3.91 24.22 9.07
C ILE A 273 -4.66 25.37 9.74
N LYS A 274 -5.65 25.98 9.07
CA LYS A 274 -6.52 27.03 9.64
C LYS A 274 -7.28 26.52 10.87
N LYS A 275 -7.81 25.30 10.80
CA LYS A 275 -8.50 24.65 11.93
C LYS A 275 -7.55 24.42 13.12
N GLN A 276 -6.32 23.95 12.83
CA GLN A 276 -5.29 23.76 13.85
C GLN A 276 -4.91 25.09 14.50
N TRP A 277 -4.72 26.15 13.69
CA TRP A 277 -4.46 27.49 14.18
C TRP A 277 -5.59 28.00 15.08
N GLY A 278 -6.84 27.90 14.66
CA GLY A 278 -8.00 28.23 15.47
C GLY A 278 -8.04 27.45 16.79
N ASN A 279 -7.71 26.17 16.77
CA ASN A 279 -7.66 25.32 17.96
C ASN A 279 -6.56 25.74 18.95
N ASN A 280 -5.39 26.11 18.46
CA ASN A 280 -4.30 26.63 19.28
C ASN A 280 -4.70 27.98 19.94
N MET A 281 -5.42 28.83 19.19
CA MET A 281 -5.85 30.16 19.65
C MET A 281 -7.04 30.13 20.61
N LYS A 282 -7.84 29.06 20.65
CA LYS A 282 -8.97 28.91 21.58
C LYS A 282 -8.58 29.04 23.04
N LYS A 283 -7.37 28.63 23.41
CA LYS A 283 -6.84 28.77 24.79
C LYS A 283 -6.74 30.22 25.25
N PHE A 284 -6.63 31.14 24.31
CA PHE A 284 -6.50 32.59 24.58
C PHE A 284 -7.81 33.33 24.36
N SER A 285 -8.93 32.62 24.20
CA SER A 285 -10.26 33.21 24.07
C SER A 285 -10.61 34.07 25.29
N GLY A 286 -10.95 35.33 25.04
CA GLY A 286 -11.26 36.28 26.10
C GLY A 286 -10.07 37.06 26.65
N MET A 287 -8.82 36.76 26.24
CA MET A 287 -7.68 37.60 26.58
C MET A 287 -7.70 38.88 25.74
N GLN A 288 -7.67 40.02 26.42
CA GLN A 288 -7.53 41.34 25.79
C GLN A 288 -6.05 41.67 25.66
N LEU A 289 -5.61 41.88 24.42
CA LEU A 289 -4.27 42.42 24.14
C LEU A 289 -4.23 43.94 24.51
N PRO A 290 -3.03 44.48 24.81
CA PRO A 290 -2.86 45.91 24.95
C PRO A 290 -3.39 46.62 23.71
N GLY A 291 -4.42 47.49 23.89
CA GLY A 291 -5.11 48.17 22.78
C GLY A 291 -6.55 47.71 22.55
N GLY A 292 -7.09 46.79 23.38
CA GLY A 292 -8.50 46.40 23.35
C GLY A 292 -8.86 45.37 22.27
N ILE A 293 -7.85 44.78 21.62
CA ILE A 293 -8.05 43.75 20.62
C ILE A 293 -8.28 42.39 21.30
N THR A 294 -9.40 41.74 21.02
CA THR A 294 -9.71 40.39 21.50
C THR A 294 -9.30 39.34 20.44
N MET A 295 -8.62 38.30 20.89
CA MET A 295 -8.29 37.16 20.02
C MET A 295 -9.52 36.27 19.90
N ASN A 296 -10.00 36.05 18.65
CA ASN A 296 -11.18 35.24 18.38
C ASN A 296 -10.82 33.90 17.73
N GLY A 297 -10.10 33.06 18.47
CA GLY A 297 -9.70 31.72 17.98
C GLY A 297 -10.88 30.78 17.69
N GLN A 298 -12.00 30.99 18.38
CA GLN A 298 -13.21 30.20 18.16
C GLN A 298 -13.81 30.46 16.78
N GLN A 299 -13.88 31.69 16.33
CA GLN A 299 -14.38 32.02 15.00
C GLN A 299 -13.53 31.43 13.89
N ILE A 300 -12.19 31.51 14.01
CA ILE A 300 -11.24 30.89 13.02
C ILE A 300 -11.48 29.40 12.93
N TYR A 301 -11.70 28.74 14.07
CA TYR A 301 -11.97 27.32 14.13
C TYR A 301 -13.29 26.94 13.44
N GLU A 302 -14.38 27.69 13.74
CA GLU A 302 -15.70 27.42 13.17
C GLU A 302 -15.72 27.66 11.66
N GLU A 303 -15.13 28.75 11.18
CA GLU A 303 -14.98 29.02 9.75
C GLU A 303 -14.19 27.90 9.04
N ALA A 304 -13.09 27.43 9.66
CA ALA A 304 -12.29 26.35 9.08
C ALA A 304 -13.06 25.01 9.08
N ALA A 305 -13.86 24.73 10.10
CA ALA A 305 -14.68 23.53 10.16
C ALA A 305 -15.78 23.53 9.08
N GLU A 306 -16.40 24.70 8.83
CA GLU A 306 -17.38 24.84 7.74
C GLU A 306 -16.72 24.71 6.35
N GLU A 307 -15.52 25.29 6.16
CA GLU A 307 -14.74 25.15 4.93
C GLU A 307 -14.38 23.68 4.66
N LEU A 308 -13.95 22.94 5.70
CA LEU A 308 -13.64 21.51 5.58
C LEU A 308 -14.87 20.69 5.19
N ALA A 309 -16.01 20.89 5.88
CA ALA A 309 -17.24 20.18 5.55
C ALA A 309 -17.66 20.40 4.09
N LYS A 310 -17.55 21.64 3.58
CA LYS A 310 -17.84 21.94 2.17
C LYS A 310 -16.87 21.28 1.21
N LEU A 311 -15.57 21.21 1.57
CA LEU A 311 -14.57 20.55 0.73
C LEU A 311 -14.73 19.03 0.73
N GLU A 312 -15.13 18.43 1.85
CA GLU A 312 -15.44 17.00 1.94
C GLU A 312 -16.68 16.65 1.11
N ASP A 313 -17.72 17.49 1.15
CA ASP A 313 -18.89 17.34 0.27
C ASP A 313 -18.52 17.54 -1.22
N GLU A 314 -17.66 18.53 -1.53
CA GLU A 314 -17.13 18.75 -2.89
C GLU A 314 -16.36 17.52 -3.38
N MET A 315 -15.57 16.87 -2.51
CA MET A 315 -14.83 15.65 -2.82
C MET A 315 -15.77 14.52 -3.23
N ILE A 316 -16.77 14.22 -2.41
CA ILE A 316 -17.69 13.12 -2.65
C ILE A 316 -18.51 13.34 -3.95
N ASN A 317 -18.91 14.59 -4.20
CA ASN A 317 -19.80 14.90 -5.32
C ASN A 317 -19.07 15.12 -6.66
N SER A 318 -17.81 15.59 -6.64
CA SER A 318 -17.13 16.07 -7.85
C SER A 318 -15.84 15.32 -8.16
N TYR A 319 -15.18 14.73 -7.17
CA TYR A 319 -13.85 14.10 -7.31
C TYR A 319 -13.84 12.62 -6.97
N SER A 320 -15.00 12.00 -6.71
CA SER A 320 -15.10 10.55 -6.62
C SER A 320 -14.95 9.91 -8.00
N LEU A 321 -14.53 8.66 -8.05
CA LEU A 321 -14.41 7.88 -9.29
C LEU A 321 -15.69 7.96 -10.11
N PRO A 322 -15.62 8.36 -11.39
CA PRO A 322 -16.82 8.40 -12.25
C PRO A 322 -17.42 7.01 -12.37
N VAL A 323 -18.76 6.94 -12.33
CA VAL A 323 -19.51 5.70 -12.43
C VAL A 323 -19.20 4.89 -13.70
N LEU A 324 -18.67 5.55 -14.73
CA LEU A 324 -18.29 4.96 -16.01
C LEU A 324 -17.02 4.08 -15.93
N ASP A 325 -16.17 4.25 -14.93
CA ASP A 325 -15.00 3.38 -14.71
C ASP A 325 -15.39 1.97 -14.19
N MET A 326 -16.64 1.78 -13.83
CA MET A 326 -17.17 0.45 -13.49
C MET A 326 -17.39 -0.45 -14.71
N TYR A 327 -17.25 0.05 -15.92
CA TYR A 327 -17.43 -0.66 -17.20
C TYR A 327 -16.12 -0.80 -18.00
N GLY A 328 -14.98 -0.63 -17.36
CA GLY A 328 -13.68 -0.84 -17.97
C GLY A 328 -13.29 -2.34 -18.07
#